data_89ba67733b950ba18fd13da825e4d44f
#
_entry.id   89ba67733b950ba18fd13da825e4d44f
#
_cell.length_a   1.000
_cell.length_b   1.000
_cell.length_c   1.000
_cell.angle_alpha   90.00
_cell.angle_beta   90.00
_cell.angle_gamma   90.00
#
_symmetry.space_group_name_H-M   'P 1'
#
loop_
_entity.id
_entity.type
_entity.pdbx_description
1 polymer ?
#
loop_
_entity_poly.entity_id
_entity_poly.type
_entity_poly.pdbx_seq_one_letter_code
_entity_poly.pdbx_strand_id
1 'polypeptide(L)'
;AGDFRRFDVYLPGTGTELAEWSMIRPELNKLDIEIQKLLKDAQEINENFSTDRLLEYLDNCVVIGCKLIKVHPFGDGNGRTIRGFINKLFEDVGLPPIYIKANERTEYHLAMNKANNEENYNYIKGFYRYKVCDSIIEWKEKTKRIKVKKYN
;
A
#
# COMPACT_ATOMS: atom_id res chain seq x y z
N ALA A 1 12.72 -3.53 19.40
CA ALA A 1 12.07 -3.61 18.09
C ALA A 1 10.60 -3.99 18.30
N GLY A 2 9.69 -3.34 17.56
CA GLY A 2 8.25 -3.64 17.64
C GLY A 2 7.43 -2.69 18.50
N ASP A 3 8.05 -1.79 19.25
CA ASP A 3 7.32 -0.79 20.03
C ASP A 3 6.97 0.44 19.20
N PHE A 4 5.84 1.07 19.51
CA PHE A 4 5.51 2.37 18.98
C PHE A 4 6.48 3.44 19.50
N ARG A 5 6.74 4.47 18.68
CA ARG A 5 7.52 5.62 19.12
C ARG A 5 6.87 6.31 20.30
N ARG A 6 7.68 6.91 21.16
CA ARG A 6 7.26 7.68 22.36
C ARG A 6 7.74 9.13 22.27
N PHE A 7 7.94 9.64 21.04
CA PHE A 7 8.40 10.99 20.74
C PHE A 7 7.83 11.42 19.39
N ASP A 8 7.72 12.71 19.17
CA ASP A 8 7.24 13.23 17.90
C ASP A 8 8.36 13.20 16.85
N VAL A 9 7.97 12.95 15.63
CA VAL A 9 8.85 12.85 14.45
C VAL A 9 8.28 13.71 13.33
N TYR A 10 9.14 14.07 12.38
CA TYR A 10 8.73 14.79 11.19
C TYR A 10 9.38 14.16 9.94
N LEU A 11 8.77 14.38 8.79
CA LEU A 11 9.30 13.96 7.50
C LEU A 11 9.93 15.17 6.80
N PRO A 12 11.28 15.27 6.74
CA PRO A 12 11.94 16.41 6.16
C PRO A 12 11.54 16.65 4.69
N GLY A 13 11.23 17.90 4.34
CA GLY A 13 10.94 18.31 2.95
C GLY A 13 9.59 17.88 2.40
N THR A 14 8.70 17.28 3.21
CA THR A 14 7.39 16.81 2.73
C THR A 14 6.23 17.72 3.09
N GLY A 15 6.36 18.51 4.16
CA GLY A 15 5.25 19.28 4.73
C GLY A 15 4.13 18.42 5.34
N THR A 16 4.30 17.10 5.41
CA THR A 16 3.28 16.18 5.93
C THR A 16 3.22 16.26 7.45
N GLU A 17 2.06 16.60 7.98
CA GLU A 17 1.78 16.53 9.41
C GLU A 17 1.57 15.07 9.82
N LEU A 18 2.34 14.63 10.82
CA LEU A 18 2.25 13.29 11.39
C LEU A 18 1.49 13.33 12.72
N ALA A 19 0.88 12.22 13.09
CA ALA A 19 0.21 12.12 14.38
C ALA A 19 1.19 12.35 15.52
N GLU A 20 0.77 13.05 16.57
CA GLU A 20 1.49 13.12 17.85
C GLU A 20 1.67 11.70 18.40
N TRP A 21 2.78 11.43 19.09
CA TRP A 21 3.08 10.09 19.60
C TRP A 21 1.99 9.55 20.55
N SER A 22 1.34 10.42 21.31
CA SER A 22 0.23 10.09 22.21
C SER A 22 -1.04 9.63 21.47
N MET A 23 -1.20 10.06 20.22
CA MET A 23 -2.36 9.76 19.38
C MET A 23 -2.19 8.52 18.50
N ILE A 24 -1.01 7.88 18.50
CA ILE A 24 -0.75 6.70 17.65
C ILE A 24 -1.79 5.61 17.90
N ARG A 25 -2.02 5.20 19.14
CA ARG A 25 -3.00 4.13 19.46
C ARG A 25 -4.43 4.50 19.10
N PRO A 26 -4.96 5.70 19.49
CA PRO A 26 -6.28 6.14 19.04
C PRO A 26 -6.45 6.14 17.51
N GLU A 27 -5.46 6.63 16.77
CA GLU A 27 -5.53 6.66 15.30
C GLU A 27 -5.47 5.27 14.68
N LEU A 28 -4.62 4.37 15.19
CA LEU A 28 -4.59 2.97 14.74
C LEU A 28 -5.90 2.26 15.04
N ASN A 29 -6.55 2.51 16.18
CA ASN A 29 -7.86 1.91 16.51
C ASN A 29 -8.96 2.37 15.52
N LYS A 30 -8.91 3.62 15.06
CA LYS A 30 -9.84 4.10 14.01
C LYS A 30 -9.59 3.37 12.68
N LEU A 31 -8.32 3.24 12.30
CA LEU A 31 -7.95 2.56 11.06
C LEU A 31 -8.23 1.06 11.10
N ASP A 32 -8.20 0.42 12.28
CA ASP A 32 -8.53 -1.00 12.41
C ASP A 32 -9.93 -1.32 11.89
N ILE A 33 -10.90 -0.45 12.11
CA ILE A 33 -12.27 -0.60 11.59
C ILE A 33 -12.27 -0.68 10.05
N GLU A 34 -11.51 0.19 9.40
CA GLU A 34 -11.37 0.20 7.94
C GLU A 34 -10.61 -1.04 7.44
N ILE A 35 -9.59 -1.46 8.17
CA ILE A 35 -8.81 -2.68 7.86
C ILE A 35 -9.67 -3.93 7.99
N GLN A 36 -10.49 -4.05 9.05
CA GLN A 36 -11.40 -5.19 9.20
C GLN A 36 -12.42 -5.25 8.05
N LYS A 37 -12.87 -4.10 7.56
CA LYS A 37 -13.71 -4.06 6.35
C LYS A 37 -12.95 -4.61 5.14
N LEU A 38 -11.71 -4.17 4.90
CA LEU A 38 -10.89 -4.67 3.80
C LEU A 38 -10.70 -6.20 3.86
N LEU A 39 -10.50 -6.76 5.05
CA LEU A 39 -10.37 -8.21 5.19
C LEU A 39 -11.65 -8.97 4.80
N LYS A 40 -12.82 -8.40 5.07
CA LYS A 40 -14.11 -8.95 4.60
C LYS A 40 -14.26 -8.80 3.10
N ASP A 41 -13.95 -7.63 2.55
CA ASP A 41 -14.01 -7.37 1.12
C ASP A 41 -13.11 -8.37 0.34
N ALA A 42 -11.92 -8.69 0.89
CA ALA A 42 -11.03 -9.71 0.32
C ALA A 42 -11.66 -11.11 0.27
N GLN A 43 -12.36 -11.52 1.34
CA GLN A 43 -13.08 -12.79 1.37
C GLN A 43 -14.19 -12.83 0.31
N GLU A 44 -15.00 -11.78 0.22
CA GLU A 44 -16.06 -11.66 -0.77
C GLU A 44 -15.54 -11.67 -2.21
N ILE A 45 -14.39 -11.03 -2.49
CA ILE A 45 -13.73 -11.06 -3.80
C ILE A 45 -13.29 -12.47 -4.15
N ASN A 46 -12.72 -13.22 -3.20
CA ASN A 46 -12.29 -14.59 -3.42
C ASN A 46 -13.46 -15.57 -3.66
N GLU A 47 -14.62 -15.30 -3.06
CA GLU A 47 -15.85 -16.10 -3.26
C GLU A 47 -16.58 -15.71 -4.55
N ASN A 48 -16.67 -14.40 -4.85
CA ASN A 48 -17.39 -13.81 -5.96
C ASN A 48 -16.54 -12.77 -6.66
N PHE A 49 -15.66 -13.20 -7.56
CA PHE A 49 -14.74 -12.31 -8.28
C PHE A 49 -15.49 -11.27 -9.12
N SER A 50 -15.09 -10.02 -8.96
CA SER A 50 -15.50 -8.88 -9.81
C SER A 50 -14.30 -7.95 -9.99
N THR A 51 -14.03 -7.56 -11.23
CA THR A 51 -12.95 -6.61 -11.55
C THR A 51 -13.15 -5.26 -10.86
N ASP A 52 -14.39 -4.77 -10.84
CA ASP A 52 -14.70 -3.48 -10.22
C ASP A 52 -14.46 -3.52 -8.71
N ARG A 53 -14.91 -4.59 -8.03
CA ARG A 53 -14.63 -4.80 -6.60
C ARG A 53 -13.14 -4.93 -6.32
N LEU A 54 -12.40 -5.63 -7.17
CA LEU A 54 -10.95 -5.76 -7.03
C LEU A 54 -10.24 -4.42 -7.16
N LEU A 55 -10.65 -3.58 -8.12
CA LEU A 55 -10.08 -2.23 -8.28
C LEU A 55 -10.41 -1.32 -7.09
N GLU A 56 -11.64 -1.37 -6.59
CA GLU A 56 -12.05 -0.63 -5.39
C GLU A 56 -11.25 -1.09 -4.16
N TYR A 57 -11.10 -2.39 -3.98
CA TYR A 57 -10.28 -2.97 -2.90
C TYR A 57 -8.84 -2.49 -2.96
N LEU A 58 -8.19 -2.56 -4.13
CA LEU A 58 -6.84 -2.08 -4.36
C LEU A 58 -6.70 -0.61 -3.96
N ASP A 59 -7.63 0.22 -4.41
CA ASP A 59 -7.67 1.65 -4.08
C ASP A 59 -7.77 1.89 -2.56
N ASN A 60 -8.65 1.14 -1.89
CA ASN A 60 -8.85 1.26 -0.45
C ASN A 60 -7.61 0.79 0.33
N CYS A 61 -6.94 -0.27 -0.08
CA CYS A 61 -5.66 -0.69 0.50
C CYS A 61 -4.60 0.42 0.42
N VAL A 62 -4.52 1.10 -0.73
CA VAL A 62 -3.58 2.21 -0.93
C VAL A 62 -3.91 3.40 -0.04
N VAL A 63 -5.19 3.76 0.09
CA VAL A 63 -5.65 4.84 0.98
C VAL A 63 -5.32 4.53 2.44
N ILE A 64 -5.56 3.31 2.91
CA ILE A 64 -5.17 2.87 4.26
C ILE A 64 -3.66 2.99 4.44
N GLY A 65 -2.85 2.61 3.45
CA GLY A 65 -1.41 2.80 3.49
C GLY A 65 -1.00 4.27 3.66
N CYS A 66 -1.65 5.21 2.96
CA CYS A 66 -1.41 6.64 3.13
C CYS A 66 -1.77 7.12 4.55
N LYS A 67 -2.93 6.71 5.07
CA LYS A 67 -3.34 7.03 6.45
C LYS A 67 -2.35 6.48 7.48
N LEU A 68 -1.84 5.26 7.30
CA LEU A 68 -0.82 4.67 8.17
C LEU A 68 0.51 5.43 8.10
N ILE A 69 0.89 5.99 6.94
CA ILE A 69 2.07 6.88 6.84
C ILE A 69 1.87 8.14 7.68
N LYS A 70 0.67 8.73 7.73
CA LYS A 70 0.37 9.89 8.60
C LYS A 70 0.41 9.54 10.09
N VAL A 71 -0.02 8.35 10.48
CA VAL A 71 0.11 7.87 11.87
C VAL A 71 1.58 7.69 12.26
N HIS A 72 2.39 7.17 11.33
CA HIS A 72 3.85 6.98 11.50
C HIS A 72 4.22 6.30 12.80
N PRO A 73 3.73 5.08 13.07
CA PRO A 73 3.74 4.51 14.42
C PRO A 73 5.13 4.18 14.97
N PHE A 74 6.14 3.99 14.15
CA PHE A 74 7.47 3.55 14.56
C PHE A 74 8.51 4.67 14.48
N GLY A 75 9.62 4.53 15.23
CA GLY A 75 10.74 5.46 15.16
C GLY A 75 11.51 5.40 13.83
N ASP A 76 11.51 4.24 13.18
CA ASP A 76 12.08 4.01 11.85
C ASP A 76 11.36 2.88 11.13
N GLY A 77 11.54 2.80 9.80
CA GLY A 77 11.04 1.70 8.98
C GLY A 77 9.56 1.77 8.61
N ASN A 78 8.83 2.84 8.94
CA ASN A 78 7.41 2.99 8.65
C ASN A 78 7.08 2.72 7.19
N GLY A 79 7.79 3.35 6.26
CA GLY A 79 7.55 3.16 4.82
C GLY A 79 7.73 1.71 4.36
N ARG A 80 8.72 0.99 4.89
CA ARG A 80 8.95 -0.44 4.57
C ARG A 80 7.83 -1.31 5.12
N THR A 81 7.48 -1.11 6.38
CA THR A 81 6.43 -1.88 7.07
C THR A 81 5.07 -1.67 6.40
N ILE A 82 4.72 -0.42 6.08
CA ILE A 82 3.42 -0.09 5.47
C ILE A 82 3.33 -0.64 4.04
N ARG A 83 4.40 -0.55 3.23
CA ARG A 83 4.41 -1.19 1.91
C ARG A 83 4.32 -2.73 2.00
N GLY A 84 4.97 -3.33 2.99
CA GLY A 84 4.82 -4.76 3.28
C GLY A 84 3.39 -5.14 3.65
N PHE A 85 2.72 -4.30 4.44
CA PHE A 85 1.32 -4.48 4.80
C PHE A 85 0.39 -4.36 3.58
N ILE A 86 0.57 -3.34 2.72
CA ILE A 86 -0.19 -3.22 1.46
C ILE A 86 0.00 -4.46 0.58
N ASN A 87 1.24 -4.94 0.45
CA ASN A 87 1.53 -6.16 -0.32
C ASN A 87 0.84 -7.39 0.27
N LYS A 88 0.73 -7.49 1.59
CA LYS A 88 -0.02 -8.58 2.22
C LYS A 88 -1.51 -8.52 1.88
N LEU A 89 -2.12 -7.33 1.92
CA LEU A 89 -3.51 -7.14 1.50
C LEU A 89 -3.72 -7.50 0.01
N PHE A 90 -2.77 -7.17 -0.85
CA PHE A 90 -2.82 -7.55 -2.27
C PHE A 90 -2.73 -9.06 -2.46
N GLU A 91 -1.84 -9.73 -1.72
CA GLU A 91 -1.71 -11.18 -1.75
C GLU A 91 -3.02 -11.89 -1.35
N ASP A 92 -3.77 -11.34 -0.40
CA ASP A 92 -5.04 -11.91 0.08
C ASP A 92 -6.12 -12.01 -1.01
N VAL A 93 -6.01 -11.23 -2.09
CA VAL A 93 -6.87 -11.30 -3.29
C VAL A 93 -6.13 -11.79 -4.54
N GLY A 94 -4.96 -12.39 -4.39
CA GLY A 94 -4.18 -12.97 -5.48
C GLY A 94 -3.46 -11.95 -6.37
N LEU A 95 -3.33 -10.69 -5.94
CA LEU A 95 -2.52 -9.70 -6.65
C LEU A 95 -1.03 -9.87 -6.35
N PRO A 96 -0.15 -9.58 -7.31
CA PRO A 96 1.30 -9.66 -7.10
C PRO A 96 1.79 -8.56 -6.15
N PRO A 97 2.88 -8.82 -5.39
CA PRO A 97 3.50 -7.79 -4.57
C PRO A 97 4.12 -6.69 -5.44
N ILE A 98 4.06 -5.46 -4.94
CA ILE A 98 4.59 -4.27 -5.59
C ILE A 98 5.91 -3.84 -4.96
N TYR A 99 6.90 -3.61 -5.80
CA TYR A 99 8.20 -3.07 -5.41
C TYR A 99 8.44 -1.75 -6.15
N ILE A 100 8.79 -0.71 -5.39
CA ILE A 100 9.09 0.62 -5.94
C ILE A 100 10.56 0.64 -6.32
N LYS A 101 10.85 0.71 -7.62
CA LYS A 101 12.20 0.77 -8.17
C LYS A 101 12.84 2.14 -7.85
N ALA A 102 14.18 2.21 -7.91
CA ALA A 102 14.91 3.44 -7.56
C ALA A 102 14.51 4.64 -8.45
N ASN A 103 14.29 4.40 -9.73
CA ASN A 103 13.86 5.41 -10.70
C ASN A 103 12.39 5.85 -10.55
N GLU A 104 11.57 5.13 -9.80
CA GLU A 104 10.16 5.41 -9.54
C GLU A 104 9.94 6.18 -8.22
N ARG A 105 10.98 6.29 -7.39
CA ARG A 105 10.87 6.88 -6.04
C ARG A 105 10.35 8.31 -6.05
N THR A 106 10.81 9.13 -6.99
CA THR A 106 10.39 10.54 -7.08
C THR A 106 8.91 10.64 -7.36
N GLU A 107 8.41 9.89 -8.34
CA GLU A 107 6.97 9.84 -8.68
C GLU A 107 6.13 9.35 -7.50
N TYR A 108 6.57 8.26 -6.87
CA TYR A 108 5.93 7.72 -5.67
C TYR A 108 5.83 8.74 -4.54
N HIS A 109 6.93 9.46 -4.23
CA HIS A 109 6.93 10.45 -3.17
C HIS A 109 6.07 11.67 -3.50
N LEU A 110 6.03 12.12 -4.75
CA LEU A 110 5.13 13.18 -5.19
C LEU A 110 3.66 12.78 -5.04
N ALA A 111 3.31 11.55 -5.44
CA ALA A 111 1.96 11.01 -5.29
C ALA A 111 1.55 10.86 -3.82
N MET A 112 2.48 10.40 -2.95
CA MET A 112 2.29 10.31 -1.50
C MET A 112 2.10 11.68 -0.86
N ASN A 113 2.87 12.68 -1.25
CA ASN A 113 2.73 14.05 -0.73
C ASN A 113 1.37 14.64 -1.07
N LYS A 114 0.88 14.44 -2.29
CA LYS A 114 -0.47 14.86 -2.67
C LYS A 114 -1.56 14.16 -1.86
N ALA A 115 -1.41 12.86 -1.63
CA ALA A 115 -2.34 12.10 -0.81
C ALA A 115 -2.36 12.61 0.65
N ASN A 116 -1.19 12.83 1.24
CA ASN A 116 -1.07 13.15 2.65
C ASN A 116 -1.35 14.62 2.99
N ASN A 117 -1.02 15.55 2.09
CA ASN A 117 -1.12 16.99 2.35
C ASN A 117 -2.39 17.61 1.77
N GLU A 118 -2.90 17.07 0.65
CA GLU A 118 -4.05 17.61 -0.08
C GLU A 118 -5.27 16.67 -0.03
N GLU A 119 -5.16 15.52 0.64
CA GLU A 119 -6.17 14.42 0.62
C GLU A 119 -6.54 13.96 -0.80
N ASN A 120 -5.65 14.21 -1.76
CA ASN A 120 -5.83 13.82 -3.15
C ASN A 120 -5.15 12.47 -3.43
N TYR A 121 -5.92 11.40 -3.29
CA TYR A 121 -5.46 10.03 -3.46
C TYR A 121 -5.37 9.57 -4.93
N ASN A 122 -5.82 10.36 -5.90
CA ASN A 122 -5.90 9.92 -7.29
C ASN A 122 -4.54 9.55 -7.89
N TYR A 123 -3.49 10.31 -7.57
CA TYR A 123 -2.15 10.07 -8.08
C TYR A 123 -1.56 8.77 -7.53
N ILE A 124 -1.65 8.55 -6.24
CA ILE A 124 -1.09 7.34 -5.61
C ILE A 124 -1.89 6.08 -5.99
N LYS A 125 -3.22 6.17 -6.12
CA LYS A 125 -4.06 5.10 -6.66
C LYS A 125 -3.64 4.74 -8.09
N GLY A 126 -3.47 5.74 -8.97
CA GLY A 126 -2.99 5.57 -10.33
C GLY A 126 -1.62 4.88 -10.38
N PHE A 127 -0.68 5.33 -9.55
CA PHE A 127 0.64 4.71 -9.42
C PHE A 127 0.55 3.22 -9.08
N TYR A 128 -0.21 2.84 -8.05
CA TYR A 128 -0.34 1.44 -7.63
C TYR A 128 -1.08 0.60 -8.67
N ARG A 129 -2.13 1.12 -9.30
CA ARG A 129 -2.86 0.42 -10.39
C ARG A 129 -1.91 0.12 -11.56
N TYR A 130 -1.11 1.10 -11.98
CA TYR A 130 -0.09 0.90 -13.01
C TYR A 130 0.91 -0.20 -12.60
N LYS A 131 1.43 -0.14 -11.38
CA LYS A 131 2.40 -1.11 -10.86
C LYS A 131 1.84 -2.54 -10.80
N VAL A 132 0.57 -2.70 -10.42
CA VAL A 132 -0.10 -4.01 -10.41
C VAL A 132 -0.18 -4.56 -11.83
N CYS A 133 -0.62 -3.76 -12.79
CA CYS A 133 -0.68 -4.16 -14.21
C CYS A 133 0.70 -4.56 -14.75
N ASP A 134 1.72 -3.75 -14.50
CA ASP A 134 3.11 -4.01 -14.91
C ASP A 134 3.62 -5.34 -14.32
N SER A 135 3.40 -5.57 -13.03
CA SER A 135 3.79 -6.81 -12.35
C SER A 135 3.08 -8.05 -12.90
N ILE A 136 1.80 -7.95 -13.26
CA ILE A 136 1.04 -9.04 -13.89
C ILE A 136 1.60 -9.37 -15.28
N ILE A 137 1.95 -8.36 -16.07
CA ILE A 137 2.54 -8.51 -17.41
C ILE A 137 3.91 -9.19 -17.29
N GLU A 138 4.78 -8.68 -16.43
CA GLU A 138 6.11 -9.27 -16.20
C GLU A 138 6.02 -10.74 -15.76
N TRP A 139 5.08 -11.06 -14.87
CA TRP A 139 4.88 -12.43 -14.41
C TRP A 139 4.42 -13.36 -15.53
N LYS A 140 3.47 -12.92 -16.39
CA LYS A 140 3.00 -13.68 -17.54
C LYS A 140 4.13 -13.95 -18.54
N GLU A 141 4.98 -12.97 -18.80
CA GLU A 141 6.12 -13.14 -19.72
C GLU A 141 7.16 -14.11 -19.18
N LYS A 142 7.51 -14.02 -17.89
CA LYS A 142 8.42 -14.96 -17.23
C LYS A 142 7.88 -16.38 -17.28
N THR A 143 6.59 -16.56 -17.03
CA THR A 143 5.93 -17.88 -17.07
C THR A 143 5.93 -18.48 -18.47
N LYS A 144 5.74 -17.70 -19.52
CA LYS A 144 5.86 -18.15 -20.94
C LYS A 144 7.28 -18.63 -21.24
N ARG A 145 8.31 -17.89 -20.82
CA ARG A 145 9.72 -18.25 -21.05
C ARG A 145 10.10 -19.57 -20.35
N ILE A 146 9.57 -19.83 -19.16
CA ILE A 146 9.81 -21.08 -18.42
C ILE A 146 9.16 -22.27 -19.13
N LYS A 147 7.94 -22.12 -19.66
CA LYS A 147 7.25 -23.17 -20.41
C LYS A 147 8.02 -23.54 -21.69
N VAL A 148 8.50 -22.56 -22.44
CA VAL A 148 9.29 -22.80 -23.66
C VAL A 148 10.60 -23.54 -23.37
N LYS A 149 11.29 -23.24 -22.26
CA LYS A 149 12.52 -23.94 -21.87
C LYS A 149 12.31 -25.38 -21.40
N LYS A 150 11.11 -25.78 -20.99
CA LYS A 150 10.78 -27.15 -20.57
C LYS A 150 10.49 -28.10 -21.73
N TYR A 151 10.24 -27.57 -22.93
CA TYR A 151 9.85 -28.34 -24.13
C TYR A 151 10.91 -28.33 -25.24
N ASN A 152 12.08 -27.70 -24.99
CA ASN A 152 13.28 -27.75 -25.83
C ASN A 152 14.41 -28.49 -25.07
#